data_c9626b7afd61908a97228f04a238ea0d
#
_entry.id   c9626b7afd61908a97228f04a238ea0d
#
_cell.length_a   1.000
_cell.length_b   1.000
_cell.length_c   1.000
_cell.angle_alpha   90.00
_cell.angle_beta   90.00
_cell.angle_gamma   90.00
#
_symmetry.space_group_name_H-M   'P 1'
#
loop_
_entity.id
_entity.type
_entity.pdbx_description
1 polymer ?
#
loop_
_entity_poly.entity_id
_entity_poly.type
_entity_poly.pdbx_seq_one_letter_code
_entity_poly.pdbx_strand_id
1 'polypeptide(L)'
;MKKSVRKFFWLYFTSQEQWLNKMSDEGWRLMGTTISGYEFEECEKGKYRYKVAYVANRSKESAEEYVKALEDCGYRVFYKNANLNYSTGKVEYRPWAEEGGRVATEKTTLHKELLIIEKENDGTEFALCATYEQRYGSYCKMRMWGLIGFVLALLLASVGKSIVWGILAVLPLAWAVLFHSEIGKLKREV
;
A
#
# COMPACT_ATOMS: atom_id res chain seq x y z
N MET A 1 -10.31 -22.71 12.80
CA MET A 1 -9.40 -22.09 13.80
C MET A 1 -9.22 -20.63 13.44
N LYS A 2 -9.09 -19.69 14.45
CA LYS A 2 -8.86 -18.26 14.15
C LYS A 2 -7.40 -17.92 14.47
N LYS A 3 -6.79 -17.05 13.65
CA LYS A 3 -5.40 -16.61 13.78
C LYS A 3 -5.32 -15.11 13.59
N SER A 4 -4.72 -14.39 14.53
CA SER A 4 -4.43 -12.96 14.39
C SER A 4 -2.93 -12.77 14.19
N VAL A 5 -2.55 -12.01 13.14
CA VAL A 5 -1.15 -11.74 12.80
C VAL A 5 -0.91 -10.25 12.79
N ARG A 6 0.04 -9.77 13.57
CA ARG A 6 0.51 -8.38 13.48
C ARG A 6 1.61 -8.31 12.46
N LYS A 7 1.39 -7.55 11.40
CA LYS A 7 2.38 -7.30 10.36
C LYS A 7 2.12 -5.96 9.70
N PHE A 8 3.18 -5.23 9.45
CA PHE A 8 3.13 -3.89 8.93
C PHE A 8 3.84 -3.83 7.59
N PHE A 9 3.16 -3.39 6.53
CA PHE A 9 3.70 -3.35 5.17
C PHE A 9 3.92 -1.92 4.65
N TRP A 10 3.29 -0.95 5.30
CA TRP A 10 3.35 0.44 4.88
C TRP A 10 3.00 0.58 3.38
N LEU A 11 3.95 1.04 2.54
CA LEU A 11 3.79 1.24 1.09
C LEU A 11 4.23 0.03 0.24
N TYR A 12 4.58 -1.09 0.86
CA TYR A 12 5.01 -2.30 0.14
C TYR A 12 3.81 -3.14 -0.29
N PHE A 13 2.98 -2.59 -1.19
CA PHE A 13 1.71 -3.20 -1.62
C PHE A 13 1.91 -4.57 -2.26
N THR A 14 2.92 -4.69 -3.14
CA THR A 14 3.26 -5.95 -3.78
C THR A 14 3.69 -7.01 -2.77
N SER A 15 4.55 -6.65 -1.83
CA SER A 15 4.98 -7.56 -0.76
C SER A 15 3.81 -7.94 0.16
N GLN A 16 2.86 -7.04 0.43
CA GLN A 16 1.64 -7.32 1.18
C GLN A 16 0.75 -8.31 0.45
N GLU A 17 0.55 -8.14 -0.84
CA GLU A 17 -0.24 -9.01 -1.70
C GLU A 17 0.36 -10.42 -1.76
N GLN A 18 1.66 -10.52 -2.02
CA GLN A 18 2.38 -11.81 -2.04
C GLN A 18 2.25 -12.54 -0.69
N TRP A 19 2.35 -11.81 0.42
CA TRP A 19 2.18 -12.39 1.75
C TRP A 19 0.75 -12.87 2.00
N LEU A 20 -0.29 -12.11 1.61
CA LEU A 20 -1.69 -12.52 1.73
C LEU A 20 -1.97 -13.77 0.90
N ASN A 21 -1.45 -13.83 -0.33
CA ASN A 21 -1.58 -15.01 -1.18
C ASN A 21 -0.87 -16.23 -0.59
N LYS A 22 0.32 -16.04 0.01
CA LYS A 22 1.02 -17.11 0.73
C LYS A 22 0.18 -17.61 1.93
N MET A 23 -0.46 -16.71 2.69
CA MET A 23 -1.36 -17.11 3.78
C MET A 23 -2.53 -17.97 3.26
N SER A 24 -3.11 -17.61 2.10
CA SER A 24 -4.14 -18.41 1.46
C SER A 24 -3.63 -19.79 1.04
N ASP A 25 -2.43 -19.87 0.47
CA ASP A 25 -1.80 -21.14 0.09
C ASP A 25 -1.51 -22.03 1.31
N GLU A 26 -1.31 -21.42 2.49
CA GLU A 26 -1.18 -22.12 3.78
C GLU A 26 -2.54 -22.54 4.39
N GLY A 27 -3.66 -22.14 3.79
CA GLY A 27 -5.02 -22.47 4.26
C GLY A 27 -5.63 -21.44 5.21
N TRP A 28 -5.28 -20.16 5.05
CA TRP A 28 -5.81 -19.05 5.84
C TRP A 28 -6.55 -18.04 4.99
N ARG A 29 -7.85 -17.83 5.30
CA ARG A 29 -8.70 -16.79 4.67
C ARG A 29 -8.69 -15.53 5.51
N LEU A 30 -8.57 -14.36 4.87
CA LEU A 30 -8.70 -13.07 5.54
C LEU A 30 -10.16 -12.83 5.95
N MET A 31 -10.37 -12.53 7.22
CA MET A 31 -11.70 -12.22 7.78
C MET A 31 -11.84 -10.73 8.11
N GLY A 32 -10.73 -10.08 8.42
CA GLY A 32 -10.72 -8.67 8.78
C GLY A 32 -9.33 -8.10 8.88
N THR A 33 -9.29 -6.78 8.98
CA THR A 33 -8.05 -6.02 9.20
C THR A 33 -8.19 -5.12 10.42
N THR A 34 -7.10 -4.96 11.14
CA THR A 34 -6.97 -3.98 12.23
C THR A 34 -5.92 -2.94 11.84
N ILE A 35 -5.71 -1.90 12.64
CA ILE A 35 -4.70 -0.86 12.36
C ILE A 35 -3.32 -1.49 12.11
N SER A 36 -2.89 -2.45 12.92
CA SER A 36 -1.56 -3.07 12.86
C SER A 36 -1.56 -4.55 12.49
N GLY A 37 -2.72 -5.14 12.15
CA GLY A 37 -2.81 -6.58 11.98
C GLY A 37 -3.85 -7.04 10.97
N TYR A 38 -3.98 -8.36 10.92
CA TYR A 38 -4.87 -9.12 10.05
C TYR A 38 -5.47 -10.27 10.83
N GLU A 39 -6.74 -10.53 10.62
CA GLU A 39 -7.48 -11.63 11.23
C GLU A 39 -7.79 -12.66 10.16
N PHE A 40 -7.42 -13.90 10.44
CA PHE A 40 -7.60 -15.02 9.53
C PHE A 40 -8.45 -16.11 10.17
N GLU A 41 -9.14 -16.87 9.31
CA GLU A 41 -9.81 -18.09 9.65
C GLU A 41 -9.28 -19.23 8.77
N GLU A 42 -9.25 -20.44 9.33
CA GLU A 42 -8.82 -21.62 8.61
C GLU A 42 -9.78 -21.93 7.45
N CYS A 43 -9.23 -22.21 6.29
CA CYS A 43 -9.97 -22.56 5.08
C CYS A 43 -9.21 -23.58 4.24
N GLU A 44 -9.77 -23.94 3.11
CA GLU A 44 -9.10 -24.75 2.09
C GLU A 44 -7.90 -24.01 1.48
N LYS A 45 -6.78 -24.69 1.30
CA LYS A 45 -5.53 -24.14 0.80
C LYS A 45 -5.68 -23.58 -0.62
N GLY A 46 -5.23 -22.36 -0.82
CA GLY A 46 -5.23 -21.68 -2.11
C GLY A 46 -6.61 -21.35 -2.66
N LYS A 47 -7.67 -21.46 -1.84
CA LYS A 47 -9.06 -21.20 -2.24
C LYS A 47 -9.32 -19.74 -2.60
N TYR A 48 -8.58 -18.81 -2.01
CA TYR A 48 -8.77 -17.38 -2.24
C TYR A 48 -7.50 -16.74 -2.78
N ARG A 49 -7.67 -15.71 -3.60
CA ARG A 49 -6.60 -14.84 -4.08
C ARG A 49 -6.87 -13.40 -3.66
N TYR A 50 -5.78 -12.69 -3.38
CA TYR A 50 -5.82 -11.34 -2.88
C TYR A 50 -5.07 -10.39 -3.81
N LYS A 51 -5.66 -9.21 -4.04
CA LYS A 51 -5.02 -8.06 -4.67
C LYS A 51 -5.11 -6.87 -3.72
N VAL A 52 -4.12 -5.97 -3.77
CA VAL A 52 -4.10 -4.76 -2.96
C VAL A 52 -4.21 -3.55 -3.87
N ALA A 53 -5.19 -2.68 -3.65
CA ALA A 53 -5.36 -1.43 -4.38
C ALA A 53 -5.13 -0.22 -3.48
N TYR A 54 -4.38 0.77 -3.97
CA TYR A 54 -4.16 2.02 -3.28
C TYR A 54 -5.23 3.03 -3.71
N VAL A 55 -6.00 3.55 -2.75
CA VAL A 55 -7.13 4.46 -3.03
C VAL A 55 -7.01 5.80 -2.32
N ALA A 56 -5.95 6.04 -1.56
CA ALA A 56 -5.76 7.27 -0.81
C ALA A 56 -5.59 8.52 -1.70
N ASN A 57 -5.28 8.36 -2.97
CA ASN A 57 -5.20 9.43 -3.95
C ASN A 57 -6.54 9.77 -4.62
N ARG A 58 -7.58 8.96 -4.42
CA ARG A 58 -8.92 9.18 -4.99
C ARG A 58 -9.75 10.10 -4.10
N SER A 59 -10.76 10.77 -4.69
CA SER A 59 -11.82 11.39 -3.89
C SER A 59 -12.64 10.31 -3.16
N LYS A 60 -13.38 10.72 -2.11
CA LYS A 60 -14.23 9.81 -1.36
C LYS A 60 -15.24 9.13 -2.26
N GLU A 61 -15.93 9.90 -3.09
CA GLU A 61 -16.96 9.45 -4.02
C GLU A 61 -16.38 8.43 -5.01
N SER A 62 -15.24 8.76 -5.64
CA SER A 62 -14.55 7.86 -6.59
C SER A 62 -14.05 6.58 -5.93
N ALA A 63 -13.64 6.63 -4.67
CA ALA A 63 -13.23 5.43 -3.92
C ALA A 63 -14.44 4.55 -3.57
N GLU A 64 -15.58 5.14 -3.18
CA GLU A 64 -16.81 4.41 -2.87
C GLU A 64 -17.43 3.78 -4.13
N GLU A 65 -17.46 4.50 -5.25
CA GLU A 65 -17.88 3.96 -6.55
C GLU A 65 -17.01 2.77 -6.99
N TYR A 66 -15.70 2.89 -6.80
CA TYR A 66 -14.77 1.81 -7.12
C TYR A 66 -15.01 0.56 -6.26
N VAL A 67 -15.23 0.74 -4.96
CA VAL A 67 -15.57 -0.38 -4.05
C VAL A 67 -16.88 -1.03 -4.47
N LYS A 68 -17.91 -0.22 -4.75
CA LYS A 68 -19.20 -0.74 -5.20
C LYS A 68 -19.07 -1.56 -6.50
N ALA A 69 -18.32 -1.06 -7.47
CA ALA A 69 -18.06 -1.78 -8.71
C ALA A 69 -17.35 -3.12 -8.47
N LEU A 70 -16.43 -3.19 -7.51
CA LEU A 70 -15.76 -4.44 -7.12
C LEU A 70 -16.73 -5.42 -6.45
N GLU A 71 -17.58 -4.95 -5.56
CA GLU A 71 -18.59 -5.76 -4.87
C GLU A 71 -19.65 -6.27 -5.87
N ASP A 72 -20.07 -5.44 -6.83
CA ASP A 72 -20.99 -5.83 -7.92
C ASP A 72 -20.37 -6.92 -8.82
N CYS A 73 -19.05 -6.97 -8.95
CA CYS A 73 -18.30 -8.05 -9.60
C CYS A 73 -18.14 -9.32 -8.73
N GLY A 74 -18.70 -9.34 -7.53
CA GLY A 74 -18.66 -10.49 -6.61
C GLY A 74 -17.36 -10.56 -5.78
N TYR A 75 -16.51 -9.53 -5.79
CA TYR A 75 -15.32 -9.47 -4.96
C TYR A 75 -15.65 -9.03 -3.55
N ARG A 76 -14.91 -9.56 -2.57
CA ARG A 76 -14.98 -9.08 -1.20
C ARG A 76 -13.88 -8.07 -0.94
N VAL A 77 -14.23 -6.93 -0.36
CA VAL A 77 -13.31 -5.83 -0.16
C VAL A 77 -13.09 -5.57 1.34
N PHE A 78 -11.82 -5.45 1.74
CA PHE A 78 -11.42 -5.07 3.10
C PHE A 78 -10.66 -3.76 3.04
N TYR A 79 -10.94 -2.87 3.96
CA TYR A 79 -10.20 -1.63 4.12
C TYR A 79 -8.97 -1.84 5.02
N LYS A 80 -7.87 -1.21 4.67
CA LYS A 80 -6.64 -1.22 5.47
C LYS A 80 -6.02 0.17 5.51
N ASN A 81 -5.54 0.55 6.67
CA ASN A 81 -4.76 1.77 6.84
C ASN A 81 -3.27 1.49 6.54
N ALA A 82 -2.65 2.30 5.68
CA ALA A 82 -1.22 2.27 5.41
C ALA A 82 -0.42 3.15 6.38
N ASN A 83 -1.11 3.93 7.23
CA ASN A 83 -0.54 4.92 8.16
C ASN A 83 0.35 5.98 7.46
N LEU A 84 -0.08 6.41 6.29
CA LEU A 84 0.59 7.45 5.50
C LEU A 84 0.13 8.85 5.84
N ASN A 85 -0.99 8.96 6.54
CA ASN A 85 -1.64 10.22 6.83
C ASN A 85 -1.21 10.72 8.21
N TYR A 86 -0.93 12.01 8.28
CA TYR A 86 -0.66 12.72 9.53
C TYR A 86 -1.96 13.29 10.06
N SER A 87 -2.34 12.89 11.27
CA SER A 87 -3.52 13.42 11.95
C SER A 87 -3.11 14.38 13.07
N THR A 88 -3.68 15.60 13.03
CA THR A 88 -3.54 16.56 14.12
C THR A 88 -4.93 16.92 14.61
N GLY A 89 -5.38 16.28 15.69
CA GLY A 89 -6.73 16.47 16.23
C GLY A 89 -7.82 15.90 15.32
N LYS A 90 -8.69 16.76 14.78
CA LYS A 90 -9.80 16.38 13.87
C LYS A 90 -9.44 16.48 12.38
N VAL A 91 -8.23 16.96 12.07
CA VAL A 91 -7.78 17.21 10.70
C VAL A 91 -6.74 16.19 10.31
N GLU A 92 -6.96 15.50 9.19
CA GLU A 92 -6.00 14.58 8.59
C GLU A 92 -5.40 15.22 7.35
N TYR A 93 -4.08 15.29 7.30
CA TYR A 93 -3.34 15.76 6.15
C TYR A 93 -2.83 14.58 5.32
N ARG A 94 -3.21 14.54 4.03
CA ARG A 94 -2.84 13.51 3.05
C ARG A 94 -1.92 14.10 2.00
N PRO A 95 -0.61 14.15 2.23
CA PRO A 95 0.33 14.78 1.29
C PRO A 95 0.36 14.08 -0.09
N TRP A 96 -0.11 12.85 -0.15
CA TRP A 96 -0.06 11.98 -1.32
C TRP A 96 -1.33 12.00 -2.18
N ALA A 97 -2.39 12.68 -1.76
CA ALA A 97 -3.63 12.77 -2.53
C ALA A 97 -3.47 13.67 -3.76
N GLU A 98 -3.84 13.18 -4.93
CA GLU A 98 -3.73 13.89 -6.21
C GLU A 98 -5.01 14.59 -6.63
N GLU A 99 -6.16 13.97 -6.38
CA GLU A 99 -7.49 14.41 -6.86
C GLU A 99 -8.36 15.01 -5.76
N GLY A 100 -7.86 16.01 -5.07
CA GLY A 100 -8.62 16.63 -3.97
C GLY A 100 -8.51 15.84 -2.66
N GLY A 101 -8.99 16.44 -1.56
CA GLY A 101 -9.02 15.75 -0.27
C GLY A 101 -7.67 15.63 0.43
N ARG A 102 -6.70 16.52 0.15
CA ARG A 102 -5.45 16.59 0.94
C ARG A 102 -5.71 16.86 2.42
N VAL A 103 -6.84 17.44 2.74
CA VAL A 103 -7.27 17.71 4.12
C VAL A 103 -8.63 17.04 4.32
N ALA A 104 -8.72 16.09 5.23
CA ALA A 104 -9.97 15.43 5.60
C ALA A 104 -10.32 15.76 7.05
N THR A 105 -11.57 16.14 7.28
CA THR A 105 -12.10 16.49 8.61
C THR A 105 -13.05 15.45 9.17
N GLU A 106 -13.50 14.49 8.34
CA GLU A 106 -14.45 13.47 8.75
C GLU A 106 -13.75 12.16 9.18
N LYS A 107 -14.16 11.64 10.32
CA LYS A 107 -13.65 10.37 10.89
C LYS A 107 -13.85 9.14 9.97
N THR A 108 -14.80 9.18 9.06
CA THR A 108 -15.17 8.05 8.19
C THR A 108 -14.18 7.77 7.06
N THR A 109 -13.34 8.76 6.71
CA THR A 109 -12.29 8.61 5.69
C THR A 109 -10.92 8.31 6.28
N LEU A 110 -10.81 8.41 7.61
CA LEU A 110 -9.62 8.17 8.42
C LEU A 110 -9.29 6.69 8.39
N HIS A 111 -8.54 6.08 7.65
CA HIS A 111 -8.12 4.66 7.68
C HIS A 111 -8.49 3.80 6.45
N LYS A 112 -8.96 4.43 5.36
CA LYS A 112 -9.33 3.73 4.15
C LYS A 112 -8.35 4.03 3.01
N GLU A 113 -7.07 3.82 3.26
CA GLU A 113 -6.02 4.15 2.28
C GLU A 113 -5.77 3.02 1.28
N LEU A 114 -5.96 1.79 1.73
CA LEU A 114 -5.77 0.59 0.95
C LEU A 114 -7.03 -0.25 0.94
N LEU A 115 -7.31 -0.87 -0.19
CA LEU A 115 -8.28 -1.93 -0.35
C LEU A 115 -7.55 -3.26 -0.54
N ILE A 116 -7.93 -4.25 0.24
CA ILE A 116 -7.55 -5.65 0.01
C ILE A 116 -8.77 -6.31 -0.61
N ILE A 117 -8.63 -6.79 -1.83
CA ILE A 117 -9.69 -7.36 -2.63
C ILE A 117 -9.49 -8.87 -2.65
N GLU A 118 -10.52 -9.61 -2.21
CA GLU A 118 -10.54 -11.07 -2.20
C GLU A 118 -11.38 -11.57 -3.37
N LYS A 119 -10.84 -12.54 -4.11
CA LYS A 119 -11.54 -13.33 -5.12
C LYS A 119 -11.40 -14.80 -4.79
N GLU A 120 -12.45 -15.60 -5.05
CA GLU A 120 -12.31 -17.05 -5.04
C GLU A 120 -11.40 -17.50 -6.21
N ASN A 121 -10.51 -18.43 -5.94
CA ASN A 121 -9.54 -18.91 -6.92
C ASN A 121 -10.21 -19.93 -7.86
N ASP A 122 -10.82 -19.43 -8.88
CA ASP A 122 -11.51 -20.20 -9.93
C ASP A 122 -10.58 -20.53 -11.13
N GLY A 123 -9.28 -20.27 -11.02
CA GLY A 123 -8.30 -20.43 -12.08
C GLY A 123 -8.34 -19.32 -13.14
N THR A 124 -9.27 -18.38 -13.07
CA THR A 124 -9.28 -17.24 -13.97
C THR A 124 -8.34 -16.14 -13.47
N GLU A 125 -7.79 -15.38 -14.41
CA GLU A 125 -6.86 -14.30 -14.09
C GLU A 125 -7.54 -13.24 -13.21
N PHE A 126 -6.90 -12.88 -12.12
CA PHE A 126 -7.35 -11.82 -11.23
C PHE A 126 -6.74 -10.49 -11.68
N ALA A 127 -7.16 -10.01 -12.86
CA ALA A 127 -6.69 -8.76 -13.43
C ALA A 127 -7.54 -7.58 -12.96
N LEU A 128 -6.91 -6.67 -12.19
CA LEU A 128 -7.47 -5.37 -11.84
C LEU A 128 -6.70 -4.31 -12.64
N CYS A 129 -7.16 -4.00 -13.84
CA CYS A 129 -6.47 -3.12 -14.79
C CYS A 129 -6.03 -1.77 -14.22
N ALA A 130 -6.81 -1.18 -13.31
CA ALA A 130 -6.48 0.11 -12.69
C ALA A 130 -5.38 0.02 -11.62
N THR A 131 -5.03 -1.17 -11.14
CA THR A 131 -4.17 -1.32 -9.95
C THR A 131 -2.68 -1.25 -10.30
N TYR A 132 -2.26 -1.76 -11.46
CA TYR A 132 -0.86 -1.76 -11.89
C TYR A 132 -0.33 -0.34 -12.09
N GLU A 133 -0.99 0.45 -12.92
CA GLU A 133 -0.60 1.84 -13.23
C GLU A 133 -0.53 2.71 -11.97
N GLN A 134 -1.49 2.58 -11.07
CA GLN A 134 -1.52 3.34 -9.82
C GLN A 134 -0.38 2.95 -8.88
N ARG A 135 -0.10 1.65 -8.74
CA ARG A 135 1.04 1.17 -7.94
C ARG A 135 2.37 1.61 -8.52
N TYR A 136 2.53 1.44 -9.84
CA TYR A 136 3.74 1.83 -10.54
C TYR A 136 4.01 3.32 -10.38
N GLY A 137 3.00 4.17 -10.60
CA GLY A 137 3.11 5.61 -10.40
C GLY A 137 3.49 5.99 -8.98
N SER A 138 2.86 5.39 -7.97
CA SER A 138 3.17 5.62 -6.56
C SER A 138 4.60 5.23 -6.20
N TYR A 139 5.05 4.05 -6.64
CA TYR A 139 6.42 3.59 -6.40
C TYR A 139 7.47 4.46 -7.10
N CYS A 140 7.20 4.90 -8.32
CA CYS A 140 8.07 5.83 -9.05
C CYS A 140 8.21 7.16 -8.31
N LYS A 141 7.13 7.73 -7.78
CA LYS A 141 7.17 8.96 -6.98
C LYS A 141 7.99 8.79 -5.71
N MET A 142 7.76 7.70 -4.96
CA MET A 142 8.51 7.42 -3.74
C MET A 142 10.01 7.25 -4.00
N ARG A 143 10.35 6.56 -5.07
CA ARG A 143 11.75 6.43 -5.51
C ARG A 143 12.36 7.80 -5.86
N MET A 144 11.61 8.64 -6.60
CA MET A 144 12.08 10.00 -6.95
C MET A 144 12.35 10.85 -5.72
N TRP A 145 11.46 10.84 -4.72
CA TRP A 145 11.69 11.56 -3.47
C TRP A 145 12.94 11.08 -2.73
N GLY A 146 13.19 9.76 -2.72
CA GLY A 146 14.44 9.20 -2.18
C GLY A 146 15.68 9.70 -2.92
N LEU A 147 15.65 9.73 -4.26
CA LEU A 147 16.77 10.23 -5.07
C LEU A 147 17.00 11.73 -4.88
N ILE A 148 15.95 12.55 -4.83
CA ILE A 148 16.06 13.98 -4.55
C ILE A 148 16.67 14.21 -3.17
N GLY A 149 16.21 13.50 -2.14
CA GLY A 149 16.76 13.58 -0.80
C GLY A 149 18.22 13.17 -0.73
N PHE A 150 18.63 12.14 -1.48
CA PHE A 150 20.01 11.70 -1.59
C PHE A 150 20.90 12.77 -2.22
N VAL A 151 20.48 13.34 -3.37
CA VAL A 151 21.23 14.43 -4.04
C VAL A 151 21.35 15.66 -3.14
N LEU A 152 20.27 16.03 -2.45
CA LEU A 152 20.29 17.16 -1.52
C LEU A 152 21.26 16.93 -0.36
N ALA A 153 21.27 15.71 0.21
CA ALA A 153 22.22 15.37 1.28
C ALA A 153 23.68 15.42 0.81
N LEU A 154 23.97 15.00 -0.42
CA LEU A 154 25.31 15.11 -1.01
C LEU A 154 25.72 16.57 -1.23
N LEU A 155 24.81 17.41 -1.72
CA LEU A 155 25.06 18.85 -1.88
C LEU A 155 25.38 19.50 -0.52
N LEU A 156 24.62 19.20 0.51
CA LEU A 156 24.87 19.69 1.86
C LEU A 156 26.21 19.18 2.42
N ALA A 157 26.56 17.94 2.12
CA ALA A 157 27.89 17.39 2.50
C ALA A 157 29.03 18.14 1.83
N SER A 158 28.91 18.50 0.55
CA SER A 158 29.94 19.21 -0.20
C SER A 158 30.14 20.65 0.29
N VAL A 159 29.05 21.34 0.59
CA VAL A 159 29.09 22.74 1.10
C VAL A 159 29.51 22.80 2.57
N GLY A 160 28.91 21.95 3.39
CA GLY A 160 29.16 21.94 4.85
C GLY A 160 30.44 21.25 5.28
N LYS A 161 31.16 20.58 4.38
CA LYS A 161 32.39 19.79 4.65
C LYS A 161 32.21 18.84 5.87
N SER A 162 30.99 18.40 6.16
CA SER A 162 30.67 17.59 7.31
C SER A 162 30.36 16.16 6.88
N ILE A 163 31.04 15.19 7.45
CA ILE A 163 30.83 13.76 7.23
C ILE A 163 29.45 13.28 7.66
N VAL A 164 28.80 14.03 8.56
CA VAL A 164 27.44 13.71 9.05
C VAL A 164 26.44 13.72 7.92
N TRP A 165 26.51 14.66 6.98
CA TRP A 165 25.62 14.71 5.82
C TRP A 165 25.83 13.54 4.87
N GLY A 166 27.08 13.07 4.72
CA GLY A 166 27.40 11.86 3.96
C GLY A 166 26.77 10.62 4.59
N ILE A 167 26.80 10.48 5.91
CA ILE A 167 26.16 9.38 6.63
C ILE A 167 24.64 9.47 6.50
N LEU A 168 24.05 10.65 6.65
CA LEU A 168 22.61 10.86 6.51
C LEU A 168 22.09 10.60 5.09
N ALA A 169 22.95 10.72 4.05
CA ALA A 169 22.58 10.40 2.68
C ALA A 169 22.24 8.90 2.46
N VAL A 170 22.73 8.01 3.33
CA VAL A 170 22.44 6.56 3.24
C VAL A 170 20.95 6.29 3.40
N LEU A 171 20.24 7.02 4.24
CA LEU A 171 18.81 6.79 4.49
C LEU A 171 17.94 7.01 3.23
N PRO A 172 17.99 8.16 2.54
CA PRO A 172 17.20 8.38 1.34
C PRO A 172 17.64 7.47 0.17
N LEU A 173 18.92 7.09 0.12
CA LEU A 173 19.40 6.11 -0.85
C LEU A 173 18.80 4.73 -0.60
N ALA A 174 18.83 4.25 0.64
CA ALA A 174 18.19 2.98 1.03
C ALA A 174 16.69 3.00 0.69
N TRP A 175 16.01 4.10 0.97
CA TRP A 175 14.61 4.32 0.58
C TRP A 175 14.40 4.15 -0.92
N ALA A 176 15.21 4.81 -1.76
CA ALA A 176 15.10 4.72 -3.21
C ALA A 176 15.35 3.29 -3.72
N VAL A 177 16.30 2.56 -3.14
CA VAL A 177 16.60 1.16 -3.48
C VAL A 177 15.44 0.23 -3.12
N LEU A 178 14.82 0.42 -1.96
CA LEU A 178 13.66 -0.37 -1.54
C LEU A 178 12.50 -0.22 -2.54
N PHE A 179 12.16 1.01 -2.94
CA PHE A 179 11.10 1.22 -3.94
C PHE A 179 11.47 0.76 -5.34
N HIS A 180 12.76 0.81 -5.71
CA HIS A 180 13.22 0.20 -6.95
C HIS A 180 13.01 -1.33 -6.95
N SER A 181 13.26 -1.99 -5.82
CA SER A 181 12.99 -3.41 -5.64
C SER A 181 11.48 -3.75 -5.76
N GLU A 182 10.60 -2.95 -5.18
CA GLU A 182 9.14 -3.14 -5.29
C GLU A 182 8.66 -2.95 -6.75
N ILE A 183 9.19 -1.98 -7.48
CA ILE A 183 8.93 -1.84 -8.93
C ILE A 183 9.37 -3.10 -9.70
N GLY A 184 10.53 -3.65 -9.34
CA GLY A 184 11.03 -4.89 -9.96
C GLY A 184 10.15 -6.11 -9.69
N LYS A 185 9.55 -6.20 -8.50
CA LYS A 185 8.56 -7.25 -8.17
C LYS A 185 7.27 -7.06 -8.97
N LEU A 186 6.76 -5.83 -9.00
CA LEU A 186 5.53 -5.50 -9.73
C LEU A 186 5.62 -5.82 -11.23
N LYS A 187 6.78 -5.55 -11.87
CA LYS A 187 7.02 -5.88 -13.27
C LYS A 187 7.08 -7.39 -13.57
N ARG A 188 7.33 -8.21 -12.56
CA ARG A 188 7.36 -9.68 -12.72
C ARG A 188 5.99 -10.33 -12.57
N GLU A 189 5.00 -9.57 -12.10
CA GLU A 189 3.61 -10.02 -11.93
C GLU A 189 2.73 -9.75 -13.17
N VAL A 190 3.29 -9.07 -14.18
CA VAL A 190 2.68 -8.76 -15.49
C VAL A 190 3.39 -9.56 -16.57
#